data_3b2f809b79520885ce644df278c062de
#
_entry.id   3b2f809b79520885ce644df278c062de
#
_cell.length_a   1.000
_cell.length_b   1.000
_cell.length_c   1.000
_cell.angle_alpha   90.00
_cell.angle_beta   90.00
_cell.angle_gamma   90.00
#
_symmetry.space_group_name_H-M   'P 1'
#
loop_
_entity.id
_entity.type
_entity.pdbx_description
1 polymer ?
#
loop_
_entity_poly.entity_id
_entity_poly.type
_entity_poly.pdbx_seq_one_letter_code
_entity_poly.pdbx_strand_id
1 'polypeptide(L)'
;AEYIPEKQPETGVHPYMQMLTIRQMLTMRTCHDKNAYKIGGSPDWVGSFFTVTPDHVPGTNFSYDTASTHTLGALVEKLTGMELLDYLRTKFLDELGFSKEAFILKSPDGKVSMGGSGMCATPQDILKVMYVVSQNGKLGGKQLLPSGYLKEATVKQSDPYGKSGTWEEMQGYGYQFWMTTHNGYAFFGMGGQLAIYYPDKDVILVTTADVQGRQGGVQLIYDAFYEEVYSHIDACTYNGDNSDYEEFQNFENSRQLLAQPGEYSSDL
;
A
#
# COMPACT_ATOMS: atom_id res chain seq x y z
N ALA A 1 10.61 -13.65 14.02
CA ALA A 1 11.96 -13.87 14.56
C ALA A 1 12.66 -15.06 13.88
N GLU A 2 12.01 -16.19 13.71
CA GLU A 2 12.58 -17.42 13.14
C GLU A 2 13.24 -17.21 11.75
N TYR A 3 12.63 -16.38 10.89
CA TYR A 3 13.09 -16.16 9.52
C TYR A 3 14.20 -15.12 9.37
N ILE A 4 14.42 -14.26 10.37
CA ILE A 4 15.45 -13.21 10.36
C ILE A 4 16.24 -13.26 11.69
N PRO A 5 16.93 -14.36 11.97
CA PRO A 5 17.61 -14.54 13.26
C PRO A 5 18.75 -13.54 13.51
N GLU A 6 19.41 -13.04 12.45
CA GLU A 6 20.51 -12.07 12.55
C GLU A 6 20.06 -10.67 12.99
N LYS A 7 18.75 -10.40 13.01
CA LYS A 7 18.18 -9.13 13.50
C LYS A 7 17.65 -9.22 14.92
N GLN A 8 17.73 -10.39 15.52
CA GLN A 8 17.28 -10.59 16.90
C GLN A 8 18.27 -9.94 17.88
N PRO A 9 17.79 -9.36 18.98
CA PRO A 9 18.67 -8.84 20.02
C PRO A 9 19.45 -9.96 20.71
N GLU A 10 20.69 -9.71 21.09
CA GLU A 10 21.53 -10.67 21.82
C GLU A 10 20.91 -11.13 23.16
N THR A 11 20.09 -10.27 23.77
CA THR A 11 19.36 -10.56 25.00
C THR A 11 18.19 -11.54 24.80
N GLY A 12 17.97 -11.99 23.56
CA GLY A 12 16.84 -12.82 23.16
C GLY A 12 15.61 -12.02 22.75
N VAL A 13 14.73 -12.70 22.02
CA VAL A 13 13.49 -12.11 21.47
C VAL A 13 12.43 -12.06 22.55
N HIS A 14 11.76 -10.91 22.70
CA HIS A 14 10.63 -10.77 23.63
C HIS A 14 9.56 -11.83 23.37
N PRO A 15 8.90 -12.43 24.39
CA PRO A 15 7.89 -13.47 24.22
C PRO A 15 6.76 -13.09 23.25
N TYR A 16 6.30 -11.84 23.26
CA TYR A 16 5.27 -11.38 22.32
C TYR A 16 5.76 -11.40 20.86
N MET A 17 7.01 -11.04 20.61
CA MET A 17 7.60 -11.13 19.27
C MET A 17 7.74 -12.59 18.80
N GLN A 18 7.95 -13.54 19.71
CA GLN A 18 7.97 -14.97 19.37
C GLN A 18 6.61 -15.50 18.94
N MET A 19 5.52 -14.91 19.46
CA MET A 19 4.14 -15.26 19.10
C MET A 19 3.67 -14.63 17.80
N LEU A 20 4.41 -13.65 17.26
CA LEU A 20 4.00 -12.88 16.10
C LEU A 20 4.00 -13.75 14.83
N THR A 21 2.91 -13.70 14.08
CA THR A 21 2.71 -14.39 12.81
C THR A 21 2.72 -13.41 11.63
N ILE A 22 3.02 -13.93 10.43
CA ILE A 22 2.91 -13.16 9.17
C ILE A 22 1.50 -12.58 8.98
N ARG A 23 0.45 -13.36 9.31
CA ARG A 23 -0.94 -12.88 9.23
C ARG A 23 -1.18 -11.66 10.11
N GLN A 24 -0.67 -11.65 11.33
CA GLN A 24 -0.80 -10.49 12.24
C GLN A 24 -0.05 -9.26 11.70
N MET A 25 1.10 -9.46 11.06
CA MET A 25 1.82 -8.37 10.40
C MET A 25 1.03 -7.83 9.19
N LEU A 26 0.49 -8.70 8.34
CA LEU A 26 -0.34 -8.31 7.18
C LEU A 26 -1.62 -7.56 7.59
N THR A 27 -2.17 -7.83 8.77
CA THR A 27 -3.41 -7.24 9.26
C THR A 27 -3.20 -6.07 10.24
N MET A 28 -1.98 -5.55 10.34
CA MET A 28 -1.62 -4.46 11.26
C MET A 28 -2.01 -4.75 12.72
N ARG A 29 -1.81 -6.00 13.14
CA ARG A 29 -2.07 -6.48 14.51
C ARG A 29 -0.80 -7.03 15.13
N THR A 30 0.29 -6.28 15.02
CA THR A 30 1.58 -6.61 15.63
C THR A 30 1.52 -6.46 17.15
N CYS A 31 2.65 -6.36 17.80
CA CYS A 31 2.74 -6.11 19.23
C CYS A 31 3.16 -4.68 19.59
N HIS A 32 3.26 -3.79 18.60
CA HIS A 32 3.67 -2.40 18.77
C HIS A 32 2.50 -1.45 18.50
N ASP A 33 2.31 -0.46 19.41
CA ASP A 33 1.33 0.62 19.23
C ASP A 33 1.85 1.77 18.36
N LYS A 34 3.12 1.77 18.02
CA LYS A 34 3.79 2.82 17.24
C LYS A 34 4.82 2.21 16.29
N ASN A 35 5.14 2.93 15.24
CA ASN A 35 6.20 2.55 14.31
C ASN A 35 7.54 2.31 15.02
N ALA A 36 7.99 1.06 15.05
CA ALA A 36 9.18 0.64 15.79
C ALA A 36 10.44 1.38 15.32
N TYR A 37 10.64 1.64 14.04
CA TYR A 37 11.81 2.35 13.54
C TYR A 37 11.87 3.83 13.99
N LYS A 38 10.70 4.47 14.21
CA LYS A 38 10.66 5.85 14.75
C LYS A 38 11.05 5.90 16.22
N ILE A 39 10.69 4.86 16.98
CA ILE A 39 11.04 4.76 18.41
C ILE A 39 12.50 4.35 18.55
N GLY A 40 12.96 3.37 17.79
CA GLY A 40 14.31 2.81 17.88
C GLY A 40 15.41 3.79 17.44
N GLY A 41 15.10 4.78 16.60
CA GLY A 41 16.04 5.79 16.11
C GLY A 41 17.23 5.21 15.34
N SER A 42 17.20 3.92 14.96
CA SER A 42 18.25 3.22 14.25
C SER A 42 18.04 3.28 12.74
N PRO A 43 19.11 3.40 11.92
CA PRO A 43 19.00 3.26 10.48
C PRO A 43 18.60 1.83 10.03
N ASP A 44 18.82 0.83 10.88
CA ASP A 44 18.37 -0.54 10.69
C ASP A 44 16.89 -0.68 11.15
N TRP A 45 15.98 -0.42 10.24
CA TRP A 45 14.56 -0.46 10.53
C TRP A 45 14.04 -1.87 10.83
N VAL A 46 14.61 -2.89 10.19
CA VAL A 46 14.27 -4.28 10.49
C VAL A 46 14.74 -4.66 11.89
N GLY A 47 15.97 -4.29 12.26
CA GLY A 47 16.47 -4.49 13.61
C GLY A 47 15.63 -3.78 14.66
N SER A 48 15.20 -2.54 14.39
CA SER A 48 14.29 -1.78 15.28
C SER A 48 12.99 -2.54 15.55
N PHE A 49 12.41 -3.20 14.54
CA PHE A 49 11.18 -3.98 14.71
C PHE A 49 11.33 -5.11 15.74
N PHE A 50 12.52 -5.71 15.87
CA PHE A 50 12.79 -6.78 16.83
C PHE A 50 13.30 -6.30 18.20
N THR A 51 13.87 -5.10 18.27
CA THR A 51 14.55 -4.60 19.47
C THR A 51 13.69 -3.64 20.32
N VAL A 52 12.73 -2.97 19.69
CA VAL A 52 11.77 -2.11 20.41
C VAL A 52 10.87 -2.98 21.29
N THR A 53 10.72 -2.58 22.54
CA THR A 53 9.89 -3.32 23.51
C THR A 53 8.44 -3.36 23.04
N PRO A 54 7.82 -4.55 22.94
CA PRO A 54 6.41 -4.69 22.62
C PRO A 54 5.49 -4.07 23.70
N ASP A 55 4.40 -3.47 23.23
CA ASP A 55 3.38 -2.84 24.09
C ASP A 55 2.30 -3.84 24.54
N HIS A 56 1.96 -4.81 23.67
CA HIS A 56 0.86 -5.76 23.93
C HIS A 56 1.03 -7.08 23.17
N VAL A 57 0.17 -8.04 23.50
CA VAL A 57 0.13 -9.36 22.83
C VAL A 57 -0.27 -9.17 21.36
N PRO A 58 0.48 -9.77 20.40
CA PRO A 58 0.15 -9.65 18.98
C PRO A 58 -1.22 -10.26 18.67
N GLY A 59 -1.95 -9.64 17.76
CA GLY A 59 -3.30 -10.07 17.38
C GLY A 59 -4.43 -9.45 18.23
N THR A 60 -4.12 -8.68 19.27
CA THR A 60 -5.15 -8.08 20.16
C THR A 60 -5.62 -6.71 19.67
N ASN A 61 -4.73 -5.86 19.18
CA ASN A 61 -5.03 -4.49 18.79
C ASN A 61 -4.68 -4.26 17.31
N PHE A 62 -5.49 -3.44 16.63
CA PHE A 62 -5.06 -2.81 15.39
C PHE A 62 -4.16 -1.62 15.73
N SER A 63 -2.97 -1.58 15.11
CA SER A 63 -2.08 -0.43 15.14
C SER A 63 -1.33 -0.37 13.83
N TYR A 64 -1.56 0.69 13.04
CA TYR A 64 -0.88 0.85 11.76
C TYR A 64 0.62 1.03 11.98
N ASP A 65 1.40 0.07 11.49
CA ASP A 65 2.84 0.00 11.69
C ASP A 65 3.59 -0.27 10.37
N THR A 66 4.14 0.79 9.79
CA THR A 66 4.96 0.70 8.57
C THR A 66 6.19 -0.20 8.76
N ALA A 67 6.72 -0.30 9.99
CA ALA A 67 7.87 -1.16 10.27
C ALA A 67 7.54 -2.64 10.06
N SER A 68 6.29 -3.05 10.31
CA SER A 68 5.85 -4.43 10.04
C SER A 68 5.85 -4.73 8.55
N THR A 69 5.33 -3.84 7.72
CA THR A 69 5.31 -4.00 6.25
C THR A 69 6.73 -3.97 5.69
N HIS A 70 7.58 -3.06 6.18
CA HIS A 70 8.99 -3.03 5.81
C HIS A 70 9.69 -4.36 6.14
N THR A 71 9.43 -4.92 7.32
CA THR A 71 9.99 -6.22 7.74
C THR A 71 9.48 -7.38 6.88
N LEU A 72 8.22 -7.33 6.41
CA LEU A 72 7.70 -8.30 5.42
C LEU A 72 8.43 -8.19 4.08
N GLY A 73 8.71 -6.97 3.60
CA GLY A 73 9.54 -6.75 2.41
C GLY A 73 10.94 -7.33 2.57
N ALA A 74 11.61 -7.05 3.70
CA ALA A 74 12.90 -7.61 4.03
C ALA A 74 12.91 -9.15 4.08
N LEU A 75 11.82 -9.74 4.56
CA LEU A 75 11.66 -11.19 4.56
C LEU A 75 11.58 -11.75 3.15
N VAL A 76 10.88 -11.09 2.23
CA VAL A 76 10.84 -11.49 0.82
C VAL A 76 12.24 -11.42 0.22
N GLU A 77 12.98 -10.33 0.39
CA GLU A 77 14.35 -10.18 -0.12
C GLU A 77 15.26 -11.29 0.42
N LYS A 78 15.18 -11.57 1.73
CA LYS A 78 15.98 -12.62 2.35
C LYS A 78 15.69 -14.01 1.80
N LEU A 79 14.42 -14.36 1.64
CA LEU A 79 14.01 -15.70 1.18
C LEU A 79 14.27 -15.92 -0.31
N THR A 80 14.28 -14.85 -1.10
CA THR A 80 14.44 -14.93 -2.55
C THR A 80 15.86 -14.63 -3.02
N GLY A 81 16.64 -13.93 -2.21
CA GLY A 81 17.95 -13.39 -2.60
C GLY A 81 17.87 -12.27 -3.64
N MET A 82 16.69 -11.69 -3.86
CA MET A 82 16.44 -10.63 -4.83
C MET A 82 15.97 -9.37 -4.11
N GLU A 83 16.24 -8.19 -4.69
CA GLU A 83 15.59 -6.96 -4.25
C GLU A 83 14.06 -7.06 -4.46
N LEU A 84 13.30 -6.39 -3.59
CA LEU A 84 11.84 -6.53 -3.57
C LEU A 84 11.21 -6.21 -4.93
N LEU A 85 11.60 -5.11 -5.56
CA LEU A 85 11.05 -4.72 -6.87
C LEU A 85 11.42 -5.73 -7.96
N ASP A 86 12.67 -6.20 -7.99
CA ASP A 86 13.13 -7.18 -8.98
C ASP A 86 12.35 -8.49 -8.83
N TYR A 87 12.14 -8.94 -7.58
CA TYR A 87 11.29 -10.11 -7.35
C TYR A 87 9.86 -9.91 -7.87
N LEU A 88 9.23 -8.77 -7.57
CA LEU A 88 7.89 -8.46 -8.04
C LEU A 88 7.81 -8.39 -9.57
N ARG A 89 8.84 -7.83 -10.24
CA ARG A 89 8.96 -7.82 -11.70
C ARG A 89 8.92 -9.24 -12.27
N THR A 90 9.72 -10.15 -11.71
CA THR A 90 9.76 -11.55 -12.18
C THR A 90 8.43 -12.27 -11.95
N LYS A 91 7.61 -11.83 -10.99
CA LYS A 91 6.35 -12.50 -10.66
C LYS A 91 5.17 -12.02 -11.48
N PHE A 92 5.04 -10.71 -11.68
CA PHE A 92 3.88 -10.19 -12.39
C PHE A 92 4.04 -8.77 -12.95
N LEU A 93 4.91 -7.90 -12.41
CA LEU A 93 4.94 -6.50 -12.84
C LEU A 93 5.39 -6.32 -14.28
N ASP A 94 6.36 -7.10 -14.76
CA ASP A 94 6.81 -7.01 -16.14
C ASP A 94 5.71 -7.44 -17.14
N GLU A 95 4.85 -8.39 -16.75
CA GLU A 95 3.69 -8.78 -17.55
C GLU A 95 2.62 -7.67 -17.64
N LEU A 96 2.58 -6.77 -16.65
CA LEU A 96 1.71 -5.59 -16.68
C LEU A 96 2.30 -4.45 -17.52
N GLY A 97 3.52 -4.58 -18.05
CA GLY A 97 4.26 -3.47 -18.63
C GLY A 97 4.48 -2.35 -17.59
N PHE A 98 4.84 -2.71 -16.36
CA PHE A 98 5.18 -1.76 -15.31
C PHE A 98 6.40 -0.94 -15.73
N SER A 99 6.39 0.37 -15.45
CA SER A 99 7.45 1.31 -15.84
C SER A 99 8.84 0.82 -15.43
N LYS A 100 9.81 0.94 -16.32
CA LYS A 100 11.21 0.58 -16.04
C LYS A 100 11.89 1.60 -15.14
N GLU A 101 11.39 2.83 -15.10
CA GLU A 101 11.85 3.93 -14.26
C GLU A 101 11.34 3.82 -12.83
N ALA A 102 10.36 2.94 -12.57
CA ALA A 102 9.87 2.71 -11.22
C ALA A 102 10.96 2.09 -10.33
N PHE A 103 11.04 2.55 -9.09
CA PHE A 103 12.01 2.09 -8.11
C PHE A 103 11.43 2.08 -6.69
N ILE A 104 12.10 1.39 -5.79
CA ILE A 104 11.83 1.45 -4.35
C ILE A 104 13.08 2.00 -3.66
N LEU A 105 12.91 3.02 -2.82
CA LEU A 105 13.99 3.56 -1.99
C LEU A 105 14.55 2.49 -1.05
N LYS A 106 15.80 2.66 -0.65
CA LYS A 106 16.41 1.82 0.38
C LYS A 106 16.17 2.40 1.78
N SER A 107 16.16 1.51 2.78
CA SER A 107 16.21 1.91 4.19
C SER A 107 17.46 2.77 4.46
N PRO A 108 17.47 3.58 5.54
CA PRO A 108 18.57 4.50 5.82
C PRO A 108 19.94 3.83 5.95
N ASP A 109 19.98 2.55 6.30
CA ASP A 109 21.23 1.76 6.30
C ASP A 109 21.64 1.24 4.91
N GLY A 110 20.86 1.54 3.87
CA GLY A 110 21.10 1.16 2.48
C GLY A 110 20.93 -0.32 2.15
N LYS A 111 20.45 -1.15 3.08
CA LYS A 111 20.49 -2.62 2.92
C LYS A 111 19.23 -3.23 2.36
N VAL A 112 18.07 -2.71 2.71
CA VAL A 112 16.77 -3.32 2.39
C VAL A 112 15.89 -2.32 1.66
N SER A 113 15.10 -2.76 0.71
CA SER A 113 14.08 -1.92 0.06
C SER A 113 13.03 -1.48 1.08
N MET A 114 12.57 -0.23 1.00
CA MET A 114 11.54 0.32 1.88
C MET A 114 10.18 -0.30 1.56
N GLY A 115 9.98 -1.58 1.94
CA GLY A 115 8.78 -2.36 1.61
C GLY A 115 7.47 -1.80 2.15
N GLY A 116 7.52 -0.96 3.18
CA GLY A 116 6.35 -0.30 3.76
C GLY A 116 6.11 1.12 3.24
N SER A 117 7.00 1.64 2.38
CA SER A 117 6.98 2.99 1.81
C SER A 117 7.99 3.09 0.66
N GLY A 118 8.22 4.30 0.13
CA GLY A 118 9.35 4.54 -0.80
C GLY A 118 9.20 3.98 -2.21
N MET A 119 8.08 3.40 -2.59
CA MET A 119 7.79 3.07 -3.99
C MET A 119 7.56 4.36 -4.78
N CYS A 120 8.31 4.54 -5.87
CA CYS A 120 8.11 5.58 -6.87
C CYS A 120 7.69 4.92 -8.18
N ALA A 121 6.47 5.18 -8.61
CA ALA A 121 5.87 4.62 -9.81
C ALA A 121 4.87 5.61 -10.40
N THR A 122 4.47 5.41 -11.65
CA THR A 122 3.44 6.25 -12.27
C THR A 122 2.03 5.89 -11.76
N PRO A 123 1.05 6.80 -11.81
CA PRO A 123 -0.35 6.47 -11.51
C PRO A 123 -0.85 5.29 -12.38
N GLN A 124 -0.45 5.24 -13.64
CA GLN A 124 -0.80 4.14 -14.56
C GLN A 124 -0.24 2.80 -14.11
N ASP A 125 0.96 2.76 -13.53
CA ASP A 125 1.53 1.53 -12.98
C ASP A 125 0.70 1.01 -11.81
N ILE A 126 0.31 1.91 -10.91
CA ILE A 126 -0.52 1.56 -9.75
C ILE A 126 -1.91 1.13 -10.19
N LEU A 127 -2.49 1.81 -11.21
CA LEU A 127 -3.75 1.42 -11.84
C LEU A 127 -3.71 -0.02 -12.36
N LYS A 128 -2.64 -0.41 -13.08
CA LYS A 128 -2.47 -1.77 -13.63
C LYS A 128 -2.46 -2.82 -12.51
N VAL A 129 -1.77 -2.54 -11.39
CA VAL A 129 -1.74 -3.46 -10.25
C VAL A 129 -3.14 -3.59 -9.63
N MET A 130 -3.83 -2.47 -9.38
CA MET A 130 -5.19 -2.50 -8.83
C MET A 130 -6.17 -3.19 -9.78
N TYR A 131 -6.02 -3.00 -11.09
CA TYR A 131 -6.83 -3.71 -12.09
C TYR A 131 -6.67 -5.22 -11.99
N VAL A 132 -5.44 -5.74 -11.88
CA VAL A 132 -5.23 -7.19 -11.69
C VAL A 132 -5.84 -7.68 -10.38
N VAL A 133 -5.72 -6.89 -9.32
CA VAL A 133 -6.35 -7.23 -8.03
C VAL A 133 -7.88 -7.28 -8.17
N SER A 134 -8.51 -6.29 -8.83
CA SER A 134 -9.97 -6.25 -9.07
C SER A 134 -10.45 -7.44 -9.89
N GLN A 135 -9.62 -7.95 -10.80
CA GLN A 135 -9.88 -9.14 -11.61
C GLN A 135 -9.52 -10.46 -10.89
N ASN A 136 -9.45 -10.46 -9.54
CA ASN A 136 -9.05 -11.62 -8.73
C ASN A 136 -7.71 -12.22 -9.15
N GLY A 137 -6.78 -11.39 -9.53
CA GLY A 137 -5.41 -11.76 -9.89
C GLY A 137 -5.22 -12.20 -11.33
N LYS A 138 -6.18 -11.94 -12.22
CA LYS A 138 -6.10 -12.32 -13.63
C LYS A 138 -5.78 -11.15 -14.54
N LEU A 139 -5.04 -11.43 -15.60
CA LEU A 139 -4.83 -10.55 -16.74
C LEU A 139 -4.96 -11.35 -18.03
N GLY A 140 -5.84 -10.93 -18.96
CA GLY A 140 -6.03 -11.61 -20.26
C GLY A 140 -6.30 -13.13 -20.14
N GLY A 141 -6.98 -13.54 -19.08
CA GLY A 141 -7.25 -14.97 -18.78
C GLY A 141 -6.15 -15.71 -18.01
N LYS A 142 -4.94 -15.16 -17.92
CA LYS A 142 -3.83 -15.73 -17.16
C LYS A 142 -3.92 -15.36 -15.67
N GLN A 143 -3.76 -16.33 -14.76
CA GLN A 143 -3.69 -16.09 -13.32
C GLN A 143 -2.28 -15.62 -12.96
N LEU A 144 -2.13 -14.37 -12.54
CA LEU A 144 -0.85 -13.77 -12.11
C LEU A 144 -0.70 -13.79 -10.59
N LEU A 145 -1.78 -13.51 -9.86
CA LEU A 145 -1.80 -13.53 -8.40
C LEU A 145 -2.81 -14.58 -7.89
N PRO A 146 -2.54 -15.26 -6.78
CA PRO A 146 -3.42 -16.31 -6.27
C PRO A 146 -4.80 -15.75 -5.88
N SER A 147 -5.87 -16.17 -6.55
CA SER A 147 -7.24 -15.69 -6.30
C SER A 147 -7.72 -15.95 -4.87
N GLY A 148 -7.35 -17.10 -4.28
CA GLY A 148 -7.70 -17.41 -2.89
C GLY A 148 -7.09 -16.42 -1.90
N TYR A 149 -5.83 -16.02 -2.11
CA TYR A 149 -5.19 -14.98 -1.29
C TYR A 149 -5.90 -13.64 -1.43
N LEU A 150 -6.21 -13.20 -2.66
CA LEU A 150 -6.85 -11.91 -2.89
C LEU A 150 -8.24 -11.84 -2.25
N LYS A 151 -9.02 -12.92 -2.30
CA LYS A 151 -10.33 -13.00 -1.63
C LYS A 151 -10.23 -12.79 -0.12
N GLU A 152 -9.16 -13.26 0.51
CA GLU A 152 -8.90 -12.99 1.93
C GLU A 152 -8.30 -11.60 2.15
N ALA A 153 -7.43 -11.15 1.25
CA ALA A 153 -6.70 -9.90 1.40
C ALA A 153 -7.60 -8.66 1.28
N THR A 154 -8.63 -8.72 0.45
CA THR A 154 -9.53 -7.61 0.13
C THR A 154 -10.83 -7.61 0.94
N VAL A 155 -10.85 -8.27 2.09
CA VAL A 155 -11.96 -8.22 3.04
C VAL A 155 -11.47 -7.84 4.43
N LYS A 156 -12.36 -7.34 5.26
CA LYS A 156 -12.03 -6.91 6.64
C LYS A 156 -11.49 -8.08 7.46
N GLN A 157 -10.25 -7.98 7.89
CA GLN A 157 -9.53 -8.92 8.77
C GLN A 157 -9.29 -8.31 10.16
N SER A 158 -9.21 -6.98 10.24
CA SER A 158 -9.02 -6.24 11.49
C SER A 158 -9.80 -4.93 11.47
N ASP A 159 -10.02 -4.37 12.66
CA ASP A 159 -10.87 -3.20 12.88
C ASP A 159 -10.04 -1.98 13.27
N PRO A 160 -9.86 -1.00 12.37
CA PRO A 160 -9.19 0.25 12.64
C PRO A 160 -10.10 1.31 13.29
N TYR A 161 -11.36 1.00 13.62
CA TYR A 161 -12.30 1.96 14.17
C TYR A 161 -11.75 2.70 15.40
N GLY A 162 -11.82 4.04 15.35
CA GLY A 162 -11.24 4.89 16.40
C GLY A 162 -9.71 4.91 16.46
N LYS A 163 -9.02 4.26 15.52
CA LYS A 163 -7.55 4.20 15.42
C LYS A 163 -7.00 4.93 14.20
N SER A 164 -7.86 5.30 13.24
CA SER A 164 -7.52 6.08 12.07
C SER A 164 -8.17 7.46 12.11
N GLY A 165 -7.62 8.41 11.34
CA GLY A 165 -8.05 9.80 11.32
C GLY A 165 -9.21 10.10 10.37
N THR A 166 -9.54 9.22 9.44
CA THR A 166 -10.59 9.44 8.43
C THR A 166 -11.70 8.41 8.54
N TRP A 167 -12.91 8.80 8.10
CA TRP A 167 -14.05 7.90 8.10
C TRP A 167 -13.83 6.68 7.21
N GLU A 168 -13.24 6.89 6.02
CA GLU A 168 -12.97 5.81 5.08
C GLU A 168 -11.99 4.79 5.63
N GLU A 169 -10.90 5.24 6.28
CA GLU A 169 -9.92 4.34 6.89
C GLU A 169 -10.47 3.54 8.08
N MET A 170 -11.60 3.98 8.66
CA MET A 170 -12.24 3.28 9.79
C MET A 170 -13.11 2.09 9.36
N GLN A 171 -13.32 1.85 8.06
CA GLN A 171 -14.22 0.79 7.60
C GLN A 171 -13.66 -0.62 7.83
N GLY A 172 -12.35 -0.79 7.77
CA GLY A 172 -11.70 -2.07 7.98
C GLY A 172 -10.30 -2.13 7.40
N TYR A 173 -9.57 -3.20 7.69
CA TYR A 173 -8.26 -3.48 7.14
C TYR A 173 -8.13 -4.96 6.79
N GLY A 174 -7.70 -5.24 5.57
CA GLY A 174 -7.45 -6.59 5.07
C GLY A 174 -5.98 -7.00 5.21
N TYR A 175 -5.41 -7.69 4.22
CA TYR A 175 -3.98 -7.96 4.14
C TYR A 175 -3.28 -6.83 3.35
N GLN A 176 -2.92 -5.75 4.04
CA GLN A 176 -2.33 -4.52 3.50
C GLN A 176 -3.29 -3.72 2.59
N PHE A 177 -4.60 -3.96 2.69
CA PHE A 177 -5.64 -3.18 2.03
C PHE A 177 -6.49 -2.47 3.08
N TRP A 178 -6.73 -1.18 2.89
CA TRP A 178 -7.77 -0.46 3.61
C TRP A 178 -9.12 -0.77 2.99
N MET A 179 -10.12 -1.01 3.82
CA MET A 179 -11.52 -1.07 3.36
C MET A 179 -12.10 0.34 3.34
N THR A 180 -12.96 0.61 2.37
CA THR A 180 -13.68 1.88 2.23
C THR A 180 -15.19 1.65 2.26
N THR A 181 -15.97 2.73 2.33
CA THR A 181 -17.42 2.65 2.04
C THR A 181 -17.65 2.14 0.61
N HIS A 182 -18.88 1.86 0.23
CA HIS A 182 -19.23 1.31 -1.08
C HIS A 182 -18.54 -0.02 -1.41
N ASN A 183 -18.27 -0.85 -0.38
CA ASN A 183 -17.57 -2.14 -0.50
C ASN A 183 -16.17 -2.04 -1.15
N GLY A 184 -15.58 -0.83 -1.17
CA GLY A 184 -14.29 -0.59 -1.78
C GLY A 184 -13.12 -1.12 -0.96
N TYR A 185 -11.99 -1.28 -1.63
CA TYR A 185 -10.70 -1.54 -0.98
C TYR A 185 -9.57 -0.78 -1.67
N ALA A 186 -8.57 -0.38 -0.90
CA ALA A 186 -7.60 0.62 -1.31
C ALA A 186 -6.16 0.25 -0.99
N PHE A 187 -5.24 0.61 -1.90
CA PHE A 187 -3.88 1.00 -1.55
C PHE A 187 -3.92 2.44 -1.06
N PHE A 188 -3.29 2.71 0.04
CA PHE A 188 -3.30 4.00 0.66
C PHE A 188 -1.88 4.49 0.94
N GLY A 189 -1.54 5.63 0.37
CA GLY A 189 -0.29 6.35 0.60
C GLY A 189 -0.52 7.72 1.22
N MET A 190 0.45 8.17 2.00
CA MET A 190 0.44 9.45 2.67
C MET A 190 0.20 10.59 1.68
N GLY A 191 -0.61 11.57 2.06
CA GLY A 191 -0.90 12.75 1.25
C GLY A 191 -1.99 12.56 0.19
N GLY A 192 -2.54 11.36 0.03
CA GLY A 192 -3.57 11.08 -0.96
C GLY A 192 -3.07 10.34 -2.21
N GLN A 193 -2.01 9.55 -2.06
CA GLN A 193 -1.58 8.58 -3.07
C GLN A 193 -2.51 7.36 -2.95
N LEU A 194 -3.60 7.33 -3.70
CA LEU A 194 -4.62 6.29 -3.56
C LEU A 194 -4.75 5.48 -4.84
N ALA A 195 -5.05 4.18 -4.69
CA ALA A 195 -5.68 3.38 -5.72
C ALA A 195 -6.80 2.57 -5.06
N ILE A 196 -8.04 2.80 -5.49
CA ILE A 196 -9.23 2.24 -4.85
C ILE A 196 -10.06 1.55 -5.90
N TYR A 197 -10.49 0.33 -5.63
CA TYR A 197 -11.49 -0.35 -6.44
C TYR A 197 -12.84 -0.35 -5.74
N TYR A 198 -13.88 0.03 -6.47
CA TYR A 198 -15.26 0.04 -6.05
C TYR A 198 -16.06 -1.02 -6.81
N PRO A 199 -16.29 -2.21 -6.21
CA PRO A 199 -16.97 -3.32 -6.89
C PRO A 199 -18.40 -2.98 -7.34
N ASP A 200 -19.11 -2.13 -6.60
CA ASP A 200 -20.50 -1.77 -6.87
C ASP A 200 -20.69 -1.05 -8.21
N LYS A 201 -19.66 -0.38 -8.69
CA LYS A 201 -19.67 0.37 -9.96
C LYS A 201 -18.63 -0.17 -10.96
N ASP A 202 -17.82 -1.17 -10.57
CA ASP A 202 -16.66 -1.68 -11.33
C ASP A 202 -15.70 -0.56 -11.75
N VAL A 203 -15.34 0.31 -10.81
CA VAL A 203 -14.52 1.50 -11.03
C VAL A 203 -13.25 1.44 -10.21
N ILE A 204 -12.15 1.86 -10.81
CA ILE A 204 -10.88 2.09 -10.12
C ILE A 204 -10.58 3.59 -10.13
N LEU A 205 -10.42 4.16 -8.94
CA LEU A 205 -9.90 5.52 -8.76
C LEU A 205 -8.41 5.45 -8.44
N VAL A 206 -7.60 6.20 -9.17
CA VAL A 206 -6.19 6.44 -8.79
C VAL A 206 -5.97 7.93 -8.63
N THR A 207 -5.36 8.33 -7.52
CA THR A 207 -5.01 9.73 -7.25
C THR A 207 -3.55 9.89 -6.88
N THR A 208 -2.99 11.03 -7.26
CA THR A 208 -1.75 11.56 -6.72
C THR A 208 -2.05 12.96 -6.19
N ALA A 209 -1.86 13.19 -4.91
CA ALA A 209 -2.23 14.44 -4.26
C ALA A 209 -1.27 14.74 -3.10
N ASP A 210 -1.29 15.98 -2.65
CA ASP A 210 -0.70 16.40 -1.38
C ASP A 210 -1.74 17.18 -0.56
N VAL A 211 -2.40 16.46 0.32
CA VAL A 211 -3.38 17.01 1.26
C VAL A 211 -2.86 17.02 2.70
N GLN A 212 -1.55 16.83 2.87
CA GLN A 212 -0.93 16.89 4.19
C GLN A 212 -1.08 18.28 4.80
N GLY A 213 -1.41 18.33 6.08
CA GLY A 213 -1.67 19.58 6.80
C GLY A 213 -2.98 20.30 6.43
N ARG A 214 -3.75 19.79 5.48
CA ARG A 214 -5.09 20.34 5.18
C ARG A 214 -6.14 19.78 6.15
N GLN A 215 -7.07 20.66 6.57
CA GLN A 215 -8.22 20.20 7.32
C GLN A 215 -9.04 19.23 6.48
N GLY A 216 -9.41 18.07 7.05
CA GLY A 216 -10.06 16.98 6.35
C GLY A 216 -9.09 15.97 5.72
N GLY A 217 -7.84 16.39 5.43
CA GLY A 217 -6.82 15.47 4.92
C GLY A 217 -7.28 14.69 3.70
N VAL A 218 -7.02 13.39 3.70
CA VAL A 218 -7.38 12.48 2.59
C VAL A 218 -8.89 12.31 2.43
N GLN A 219 -9.70 12.54 3.49
CA GLN A 219 -11.17 12.48 3.37
C GLN A 219 -11.71 13.45 2.31
N LEU A 220 -11.05 14.59 2.09
CA LEU A 220 -11.42 15.54 1.03
C LEU A 220 -11.43 14.90 -0.37
N ILE A 221 -10.53 13.95 -0.63
CA ILE A 221 -10.46 13.24 -1.91
C ILE A 221 -11.65 12.29 -2.04
N TYR A 222 -11.97 11.55 -0.99
CA TYR A 222 -13.13 10.66 -0.97
C TYR A 222 -14.43 11.43 -1.15
N ASP A 223 -14.61 12.51 -0.38
CA ASP A 223 -15.83 13.32 -0.43
C ASP A 223 -16.04 13.92 -1.82
N ALA A 224 -14.99 14.53 -2.40
CA ALA A 224 -15.05 15.08 -3.75
C ALA A 224 -15.34 13.99 -4.80
N PHE A 225 -14.70 12.82 -4.70
CA PHE A 225 -14.94 11.72 -5.62
C PHE A 225 -16.40 11.20 -5.50
N TYR A 226 -16.92 11.05 -4.30
CA TYR A 226 -18.28 10.55 -4.10
C TYR A 226 -19.33 11.54 -4.58
N GLU A 227 -19.14 12.82 -4.30
CA GLU A 227 -20.06 13.87 -4.68
C GLU A 227 -20.05 14.14 -6.19
N GLU A 228 -18.88 14.32 -6.76
CA GLU A 228 -18.73 14.85 -8.12
C GLU A 228 -18.62 13.76 -9.19
N VAL A 229 -18.21 12.54 -8.82
CA VAL A 229 -17.94 11.48 -9.80
C VAL A 229 -18.77 10.24 -9.52
N TYR A 230 -18.60 9.60 -8.38
CA TYR A 230 -19.17 8.29 -8.08
C TYR A 230 -20.70 8.28 -8.17
N SER A 231 -21.36 9.34 -7.66
CA SER A 231 -22.82 9.48 -7.71
C SER A 231 -23.38 9.57 -9.14
N HIS A 232 -22.55 9.98 -10.10
CA HIS A 232 -22.92 10.19 -11.50
C HIS A 232 -22.48 9.04 -12.42
N ILE A 233 -21.74 8.07 -11.92
CA ILE A 233 -21.41 6.87 -12.69
C ILE A 233 -22.64 5.95 -12.68
N ASP A 234 -23.41 5.98 -13.74
CA ASP A 234 -24.36 4.91 -14.03
C ASP A 234 -23.58 3.65 -14.42
N ALA A 235 -24.19 2.47 -14.27
CA ALA A 235 -23.52 1.23 -14.66
C ALA A 235 -22.92 1.36 -16.05
N CYS A 236 -21.60 1.51 -16.12
CA CYS A 236 -20.89 1.88 -17.33
C CYS A 236 -21.11 0.84 -18.43
N THR A 237 -21.90 1.18 -19.43
CA THR A 237 -21.84 0.55 -20.73
C THR A 237 -20.82 1.32 -21.56
N TYR A 238 -19.61 0.80 -21.69
CA TYR A 238 -18.66 1.29 -22.67
C TYR A 238 -19.24 1.05 -24.07
N ASN A 239 -19.55 2.11 -24.79
CA ASN A 239 -20.19 2.04 -26.10
C ASN A 239 -19.19 1.74 -27.26
N GLY A 240 -17.93 1.50 -26.94
CA GLY A 240 -16.90 1.19 -27.95
C GLY A 240 -16.46 2.37 -28.80
N ASP A 241 -16.86 3.60 -28.46
CA ASP A 241 -16.39 4.80 -29.14
C ASP A 241 -15.05 5.25 -28.57
N ASN A 242 -14.02 5.27 -29.42
CA ASN A 242 -12.68 5.70 -29.03
C ASN A 242 -12.46 7.22 -29.09
N SER A 243 -13.45 8.01 -29.54
CA SER A 243 -13.31 9.46 -29.64
C SER A 243 -13.05 10.12 -28.31
N ASP A 244 -13.76 9.68 -27.27
CA ASP A 244 -13.60 10.18 -25.89
C ASP A 244 -12.21 9.81 -25.33
N TYR A 245 -11.66 8.66 -25.71
CA TYR A 245 -10.32 8.25 -25.30
C TYR A 245 -9.22 9.08 -25.98
N GLU A 246 -9.40 9.41 -27.26
CA GLU A 246 -8.47 10.30 -27.97
C GLU A 246 -8.51 11.73 -27.40
N GLU A 247 -9.71 12.23 -27.08
CA GLU A 247 -9.88 13.52 -26.41
C GLU A 247 -9.23 13.51 -25.02
N PHE A 248 -9.43 12.45 -24.25
CA PHE A 248 -8.78 12.28 -22.94
C PHE A 248 -7.26 12.23 -23.06
N GLN A 249 -6.69 11.50 -24.02
CA GLN A 249 -5.25 11.47 -24.25
C GLN A 249 -4.69 12.84 -24.64
N ASN A 250 -5.41 13.57 -25.48
CA ASN A 250 -5.03 14.94 -25.86
C ASN A 250 -5.08 15.88 -24.65
N PHE A 251 -6.06 15.72 -23.79
CA PHE A 251 -6.16 16.48 -22.55
C PHE A 251 -5.02 16.13 -21.57
N GLU A 252 -4.69 14.85 -21.37
CA GLU A 252 -3.52 14.43 -20.56
C GLU A 252 -2.23 15.02 -21.10
N ASN A 253 -1.99 14.92 -22.41
CA ASN A 253 -0.81 15.47 -23.04
C ASN A 253 -0.71 17.00 -22.91
N SER A 254 -1.85 17.70 -22.94
CA SER A 254 -1.91 19.16 -22.76
C SER A 254 -1.64 19.59 -21.31
N ARG A 255 -1.82 18.70 -20.34
CA ARG A 255 -1.63 18.92 -18.90
C ARG A 255 -0.33 18.34 -18.35
N GLN A 256 0.59 17.90 -19.19
CA GLN A 256 1.93 17.62 -18.69
C GLN A 256 2.45 18.87 -17.99
N LEU A 257 2.36 18.86 -16.67
CA LEU A 257 3.02 19.82 -15.83
C LEU A 257 4.50 19.73 -16.19
N LEU A 258 5.01 20.76 -16.85
CA LEU A 258 6.44 20.95 -16.94
C LEU A 258 6.93 20.92 -15.48
N ALA A 259 7.67 19.88 -15.14
CA ALA A 259 8.29 19.77 -13.84
C ALA A 259 9.05 21.07 -13.62
N GLN A 260 8.58 21.90 -12.69
CA GLN A 260 9.32 23.09 -12.29
C GLN A 260 10.59 22.57 -11.62
N PRO A 261 11.78 22.86 -12.15
CA PRO A 261 13.01 22.45 -11.49
C PRO A 261 13.12 23.23 -10.18
N GLY A 262 13.03 22.54 -9.05
CA GLY A 262 13.61 22.98 -7.82
C GLY A 262 12.72 23.65 -6.78
N GLU A 263 11.62 23.01 -6.36
CA GLU A 263 11.08 23.23 -5.02
C GLU A 263 10.59 21.89 -4.43
N TYR A 264 11.54 21.02 -4.12
CA TYR A 264 11.28 19.99 -3.11
C TYR A 264 11.71 20.59 -1.77
N SER A 265 10.73 20.81 -0.87
CA SER A 265 11.07 21.13 0.50
C SER A 265 11.85 19.99 1.11
N SER A 266 12.94 20.28 1.79
CA SER A 266 13.86 19.34 2.42
C SER A 266 13.30 18.66 3.68
N ASP A 267 11.99 18.65 3.86
CA ASP A 267 11.33 18.14 5.07
C ASP A 267 10.62 16.79 4.80
N LEU A 268 11.43 15.81 4.38
CA LEU A 268 11.06 14.39 4.40
C LEU A 268 11.74 13.68 5.56
#